data_a1e28afedd47f12b8dec2275e3d52d20
#
_entry.id   a1e28afedd47f12b8dec2275e3d52d20
#
_cell.length_a   1.000
_cell.length_b   1.000
_cell.length_c   1.000
_cell.angle_alpha   90.00
_cell.angle_beta   90.00
_cell.angle_gamma   90.00
#
_symmetry.space_group_name_H-M   'P 1'
#
loop_
_entity.id
_entity.type
_entity.pdbx_description
1 polymer ?
#
loop_
_entity_poly.entity_id
_entity_poly.type
_entity_poly.pdbx_seq_one_letter_code
_entity_poly.pdbx_strand_id
1 'polypeptide(L)'
;MESFERYVGKVLDRRYHIIRVIGVGGMAVVYEARDIVMNRTVAVKMLKDEIAGDEQSVRRFINESKAVSMLSHPNIVRIFDVSVKGSLKYIVMERVDGITLKSYM
;
A
#
# COMPACT_ATOMS: atom_id res chain seq x y z
N MET A 1 -6.56 21.17 -0.27
CA MET A 1 -5.37 20.29 -0.43
C MET A 1 -5.56 19.03 0.40
N GLU A 2 -5.41 17.89 -0.23
CA GLU A 2 -5.47 16.64 0.52
C GLU A 2 -4.23 16.47 1.39
N SER A 3 -4.44 16.00 2.62
CA SER A 3 -3.34 15.65 3.48
C SER A 3 -3.28 14.14 3.59
N PHE A 4 -2.29 13.54 2.94
CA PHE A 4 -2.07 12.10 3.04
C PHE A 4 -1.47 11.71 4.39
N GLU A 5 -0.96 12.68 5.13
CA GLU A 5 -0.38 12.45 6.45
C GLU A 5 -1.42 12.22 7.55
N ARG A 6 -2.71 12.39 7.24
CA ARG A 6 -3.77 12.17 8.22
C ARG A 6 -3.81 10.73 8.76
N TYR A 7 -3.24 9.79 8.01
CA TYR A 7 -3.17 8.40 8.46
C TYR A 7 -1.91 8.09 9.25
N VAL A 8 -0.94 8.98 9.24
CA VAL A 8 0.31 8.78 9.98
C VAL A 8 0.00 8.72 11.48
N GLY A 9 0.53 7.71 12.15
CA GLY A 9 0.26 7.46 13.57
C GLY A 9 -0.93 6.56 13.83
N LYS A 10 -1.74 6.28 12.81
CA LYS A 10 -2.90 5.39 12.95
C LYS A 10 -2.50 3.93 12.74
N VAL A 11 -3.26 3.04 13.34
CA VAL A 11 -3.06 1.60 13.18
C VAL A 11 -4.24 1.04 12.39
N LEU A 12 -3.94 0.46 11.22
CA LEU A 12 -4.95 -0.15 10.36
C LEU A 12 -5.16 -1.60 10.78
N ASP A 13 -6.42 -2.01 10.89
CA ASP A 13 -6.81 -3.39 11.22
C ASP A 13 -6.11 -3.93 12.48
N ARG A 14 -5.80 -3.04 13.41
CA ARG A 14 -5.10 -3.38 14.67
C ARG A 14 -3.75 -4.03 14.44
N ARG A 15 -3.15 -3.81 13.26
CA ARG A 15 -1.93 -4.51 12.86
C ARG A 15 -0.88 -3.60 12.24
N TYR A 16 -1.28 -2.69 11.36
CA TYR A 16 -0.32 -1.90 10.58
C TYR A 16 -0.27 -0.48 11.08
N HIS A 17 0.79 -0.16 11.79
CA HIS A 17 1.03 1.19 12.33
C HIS A 17 1.70 2.05 11.26
N ILE A 18 0.97 3.04 10.75
CA ILE A 18 1.46 3.92 9.68
C ILE A 18 2.48 4.90 10.26
N ILE A 19 3.68 4.89 9.71
CA ILE A 19 4.80 5.69 10.21
C ILE A 19 4.95 6.98 9.42
N ARG A 20 5.01 6.89 8.08
CA ARG A 20 5.20 8.06 7.23
C ARG A 20 4.79 7.78 5.80
N VAL A 21 4.56 8.87 5.04
CA VAL A 21 4.35 8.79 3.60
C VAL A 21 5.70 8.64 2.92
N ILE A 22 5.84 7.67 2.03
CA ILE A 22 7.07 7.47 1.27
C ILE A 22 6.87 7.66 -0.24
N GLY A 23 5.64 7.76 -0.71
CA GLY A 23 5.39 8.05 -2.11
C GLY A 23 3.94 8.40 -2.37
N VAL A 24 3.71 9.21 -3.40
CA VAL A 24 2.36 9.60 -3.83
C VAL A 24 2.27 9.41 -5.33
N GLY A 25 1.34 8.56 -5.77
CA GLY A 25 1.07 8.34 -7.18
C GLY A 25 -0.28 8.94 -7.57
N GLY A 26 -0.69 8.72 -8.82
CA GLY A 26 -1.98 9.21 -9.31
C GLY A 26 -3.16 8.52 -8.65
N MET A 27 -3.05 7.24 -8.36
CA MET A 27 -4.14 6.41 -7.84
C MET A 27 -4.01 6.13 -6.34
N ALA A 28 -2.79 6.03 -5.84
CA ALA A 28 -2.53 5.55 -4.49
C ALA A 28 -1.42 6.32 -3.80
N VAL A 29 -1.37 6.19 -2.49
CA VAL A 29 -0.30 6.73 -1.65
C VAL A 29 0.38 5.55 -0.98
N VAL A 30 1.71 5.55 -0.94
CA VAL A 30 2.49 4.51 -0.29
C VAL A 30 3.02 5.02 1.04
N TYR A 31 2.79 4.23 2.07
CA TYR A 31 3.26 4.53 3.43
C TYR A 31 4.27 3.50 3.87
N GLU A 32 5.22 3.93 4.68
CA GLU A 32 6.01 3.00 5.47
C GLU A 32 5.21 2.70 6.73
N ALA A 33 5.10 1.43 7.08
CA ALA A 33 4.33 1.01 8.24
C ALA A 33 5.05 -0.10 8.99
N ARG A 34 4.66 -0.28 10.25
CA ARG A 34 5.16 -1.37 11.08
C ARG A 34 4.05 -2.40 11.24
N ASP A 35 4.33 -3.61 10.83
CA ASP A 35 3.45 -4.75 11.09
C ASP A 35 3.73 -5.20 12.52
N ILE A 36 2.86 -4.82 13.46
CA ILE A 36 3.07 -5.08 14.88
C ILE A 36 2.84 -6.53 15.26
N VAL A 37 2.15 -7.29 14.41
CA VAL A 37 1.93 -8.73 14.64
C VAL A 37 3.17 -9.52 14.27
N MET A 38 3.71 -9.26 13.09
CA MET A 38 4.90 -9.97 12.59
C MET A 38 6.20 -9.25 12.96
N ASN A 39 6.11 -8.10 13.59
CA ASN A 39 7.25 -7.31 14.05
C ASN A 39 8.24 -7.01 12.92
N ARG A 40 7.72 -6.44 11.83
CA ARG A 40 8.54 -6.11 10.65
C ARG A 40 8.04 -4.82 10.00
N THR A 41 8.93 -4.16 9.24
CA THR A 41 8.57 -2.99 8.45
C THR A 41 7.96 -3.43 7.12
N VAL A 42 6.86 -2.78 6.72
CA VAL A 42 6.16 -3.09 5.48
C VAL A 42 5.84 -1.80 4.74
N ALA A 43 5.45 -1.92 3.48
CA ALA A 43 4.89 -0.82 2.70
C ALA A 43 3.38 -1.04 2.58
N VAL A 44 2.63 0.03 2.80
CA VAL A 44 1.17 0.02 2.64
C VAL A 44 0.82 0.93 1.47
N LYS A 45 0.32 0.36 0.40
CA LYS A 45 -0.16 1.10 -0.77
C LYS A 45 -1.66 1.29 -0.61
N MET A 46 -2.08 2.51 -0.34
CA MET A 46 -3.47 2.84 -0.04
C MET A 46 -4.09 3.59 -1.20
N LEU A 47 -5.24 3.11 -1.65
CA LEU A 47 -6.00 3.74 -2.73
C LEU A 47 -6.54 5.07 -2.22
N LYS A 48 -6.41 6.13 -3.03
CA LYS A 48 -6.90 7.46 -2.66
C LYS A 48 -8.41 7.43 -2.47
N ASP A 49 -8.91 8.22 -1.52
CA ASP A 49 -10.33 8.23 -1.14
C ASP A 49 -11.25 8.55 -2.33
N GLU A 50 -10.86 9.49 -3.17
CA GLU A 50 -11.64 9.87 -4.34
C GLU A 50 -11.78 8.75 -5.38
N ILE A 51 -10.92 7.76 -5.31
CA ILE A 51 -10.91 6.63 -6.25
C ILE A 51 -11.48 5.37 -5.59
N ALA A 52 -11.40 5.27 -4.28
CA ALA A 52 -11.78 4.07 -3.54
C ALA A 52 -13.25 3.67 -3.72
N GLY A 53 -14.10 4.59 -4.12
CA GLY A 53 -15.51 4.31 -4.39
C GLY A 53 -15.79 3.79 -5.79
N ASP A 54 -14.80 3.83 -6.68
CA ASP A 54 -14.95 3.35 -8.06
C ASP A 54 -14.51 1.90 -8.16
N GLU A 55 -15.45 1.01 -8.40
CA GLU A 55 -15.20 -0.43 -8.43
C GLU A 55 -14.18 -0.83 -9.49
N GLN A 56 -14.21 -0.19 -10.66
CA GLN A 56 -13.22 -0.49 -11.72
C GLN A 56 -11.82 -0.09 -11.31
N SER A 57 -11.68 1.05 -10.66
CA SER A 57 -10.38 1.51 -10.17
C SER A 57 -9.83 0.59 -9.09
N VAL A 58 -10.70 0.09 -8.21
CA VAL A 58 -10.31 -0.86 -7.17
C VAL A 58 -9.80 -2.16 -7.81
N ARG A 59 -10.50 -2.67 -8.82
CA ARG A 59 -10.06 -3.88 -9.53
C ARG A 59 -8.72 -3.68 -10.21
N ARG A 60 -8.53 -2.54 -10.86
CA ARG A 60 -7.27 -2.21 -11.51
C ARG A 60 -6.13 -2.14 -10.51
N PHE A 61 -6.39 -1.51 -9.37
CA PHE A 61 -5.42 -1.38 -8.29
C PHE A 61 -4.95 -2.76 -7.81
N ILE A 62 -5.90 -3.68 -7.57
CA ILE A 62 -5.58 -5.03 -7.13
C ILE A 62 -4.82 -5.79 -8.22
N ASN A 63 -5.30 -5.72 -9.47
CA ASN A 63 -4.72 -6.47 -10.57
C ASN A 63 -3.29 -6.03 -10.88
N GLU A 64 -3.03 -4.73 -10.88
CA GLU A 64 -1.69 -4.21 -11.11
C GLU A 64 -0.72 -4.66 -10.02
N SER A 65 -1.18 -4.66 -8.78
CA SER A 65 -0.35 -5.10 -7.66
C SER A 65 -0.04 -6.60 -7.73
N LYS A 66 -1.02 -7.41 -8.10
CA LYS A 66 -0.83 -8.85 -8.29
C LYS A 66 0.10 -9.14 -9.45
N ALA A 67 -0.03 -8.41 -10.55
CA ALA A 67 0.81 -8.60 -11.72
C ALA A 67 2.28 -8.39 -11.36
N VAL A 68 2.58 -7.36 -10.58
CA VAL A 68 3.95 -7.10 -10.13
C VAL A 68 4.47 -8.26 -9.30
N SER A 69 3.66 -8.79 -8.36
CA SER A 69 4.12 -9.87 -7.49
C SER A 69 4.23 -11.23 -8.19
N MET A 70 3.63 -11.38 -9.37
CA MET A 70 3.70 -12.63 -10.15
C MET A 70 4.89 -12.71 -11.09
N LEU A 71 5.56 -11.61 -11.36
CA LEU A 71 6.71 -11.60 -12.25
C LEU A 71 7.93 -12.18 -11.52
N SER A 72 8.62 -13.11 -12.16
CA SER A 72 9.83 -13.71 -11.61
C SER A 72 11.02 -12.78 -11.80
N HIS A 73 11.08 -11.76 -10.98
CA HIS A 73 12.12 -10.76 -11.05
C HIS A 73 12.74 -10.58 -9.66
N PRO A 74 14.07 -10.44 -9.54
CA PRO A 74 14.72 -10.35 -8.22
C PRO A 74 14.31 -9.13 -7.40
N ASN A 75 13.71 -8.13 -8.03
CA ASN A 75 13.26 -6.92 -7.35
C ASN A 75 11.75 -6.90 -7.09
N ILE A 76 11.08 -8.03 -7.23
CA ILE A 76 9.63 -8.11 -6.99
C ILE A 76 9.34 -8.04 -5.50
N VAL A 77 8.37 -7.19 -5.16
CA VAL A 77 7.87 -7.07 -3.80
C VAL A 77 6.78 -8.12 -3.58
N ARG A 78 6.85 -8.78 -2.43
CA ARG A 78 5.80 -9.72 -2.04
C ARG A 78 4.60 -8.98 -1.51
N ILE A 79 3.41 -9.46 -1.84
CA ILE A 79 2.18 -8.98 -1.24
C ILE A 79 1.89 -9.85 -0.02
N PHE A 80 1.75 -9.20 1.14
CA PHE A 80 1.47 -9.89 2.39
C PHE A 80 -0.02 -9.92 2.71
N ASP A 81 -0.74 -8.87 2.31
CA ASP A 81 -2.14 -8.73 2.68
C ASP A 81 -2.84 -7.77 1.72
N VAL A 82 -4.14 -7.96 1.52
CA VAL A 82 -4.98 -7.10 0.70
C VAL A 82 -6.26 -6.84 1.48
N SER A 83 -6.59 -5.56 1.70
CA SER A 83 -7.81 -5.17 2.39
C SER A 83 -8.62 -4.26 1.48
N VAL A 84 -9.77 -4.74 1.02
CA VAL A 84 -10.63 -4.00 0.09
C VAL A 84 -12.10 -4.00 0.52
N LYS A 85 -12.42 -4.60 1.65
CA LYS A 85 -13.80 -4.70 2.11
C LYS A 85 -14.28 -3.47 2.87
N GLY A 86 -13.37 -2.75 3.53
CA GLY A 86 -13.73 -1.57 4.30
C GLY A 86 -13.69 -0.30 3.46
N SER A 87 -13.85 0.83 4.12
CA SER A 87 -13.75 2.14 3.48
C SER A 87 -12.32 2.46 3.04
N LEU A 88 -11.34 1.94 3.75
CA LEU A 88 -9.93 2.06 3.35
C LEU A 88 -9.56 0.82 2.55
N LYS A 89 -9.06 1.04 1.34
CA LYS A 89 -8.62 -0.04 0.45
C LYS A 89 -7.12 0.05 0.29
N TYR A 90 -6.42 -0.99 0.73
CA TYR A 90 -4.96 -0.96 0.71
C TYR A 90 -4.37 -2.34 0.51
N ILE A 91 -3.11 -2.35 0.11
CA ILE A 91 -2.32 -3.56 -0.08
C ILE A 91 -1.07 -3.42 0.77
N VAL A 92 -0.77 -4.45 1.55
CA VAL A 92 0.44 -4.51 2.36
C VAL A 92 1.46 -5.35 1.63
N MET A 93 2.65 -4.80 1.45
CA MET A 93 3.69 -5.46 0.68
C MET A 93 5.04 -5.31 1.36
N GLU A 94 5.98 -6.10 0.89
CA GLU A 94 7.35 -6.07 1.39
C GLU A 94 7.98 -4.70 1.20
N ARG A 95 8.66 -4.20 2.23
CA ARG A 95 9.45 -2.98 2.14
C ARG A 95 10.86 -3.38 1.73
N VAL A 96 11.21 -3.07 0.49
CA VAL A 96 12.51 -3.45 -0.06
C VAL A 96 13.38 -2.19 -0.22
N ASP A 97 14.52 -2.18 0.45
CA ASP A 97 15.47 -1.08 0.34
C ASP A 97 16.11 -1.09 -1.04
N GLY A 98 16.35 0.10 -1.58
CA GLY A 98 16.99 0.26 -2.88
C GLY A 98 16.05 0.25 -4.07
N ILE A 99 14.79 -0.13 -3.89
CA ILE A 99 13.78 -0.05 -4.94
C ILE A 99 13.20 1.37 -4.93
N THR A 100 13.17 2.02 -6.09
CA THR A 100 12.60 3.36 -6.17
C THR A 100 11.09 3.30 -5.99
N LEU A 101 10.50 4.38 -5.47
CA LEU A 101 9.07 4.46 -5.24
C LEU A 101 8.25 4.29 -6.53
N LYS A 102 8.85 4.60 -7.67
CA LYS A 102 8.19 4.39 -8.98
C LYS A 102 7.83 2.92 -9.20
N SER A 103 8.56 2.00 -8.62
CA SER A 103 8.28 0.57 -8.75
C SER A 103 6.98 0.16 -8.08
N TYR A 104 6.49 0.95 -7.13
CA TYR A 104 5.23 0.69 -6.43
C TYR A 104 4.04 1.37 -7.11
N MET A 105 4.29 2.33 -7.93
CA MET A 105 3.26 3.15 -8.58
C MET A 105 3.03 2.75 -10.01
#